data_eb9ba436d4e63503c6ae1f061ab2cc6c
#
_entry.id   eb9ba436d4e63503c6ae1f061ab2cc6c
#
_cell.length_a   1.000
_cell.length_b   1.000
_cell.length_c   1.000
_cell.angle_alpha   90.00
_cell.angle_beta   90.00
_cell.angle_gamma   90.00
#
_symmetry.space_group_name_H-M   'P 1'
#
loop_
_entity.id
_entity.type
_entity.pdbx_description
1 polymer ?
#
loop_
_entity_poly.entity_id
_entity_poly.type
_entity_poly.pdbx_seq_one_letter_code
_entity_poly.pdbx_strand_id
1 'polypeptide(L)'
;GGWGSRLGQLSESVPKPMVAIGNKPVLWHIMKIYSSYGFNDFIIALGVKGEVIKEYFYNFESRNNDFSIDLSSGKIIYQNKHDESSWKVTLVDTGLNTLKGGRIKRLENYLDDEINMITYGDGVADINISEVLKFHKSHGKTITVTGVHPPARFGELIEKEGCVISFEEKPQTSVGLINGGFMVFNQNLLEFLTVDEDCDFESDALEKLTNE
;
A
#
# COMPACT_ATOMS: atom_id res chain seq x y z
N GLY A 1 -3.18 -7.26 -4.08
CA GLY A 1 -3.98 -8.33 -4.62
C GLY A 1 -3.68 -8.74 -6.06
N GLY A 2 -2.66 -8.20 -6.76
CA GLY A 2 -2.37 -8.57 -8.17
C GLY A 2 -1.49 -9.81 -8.31
N TRP A 3 -1.36 -10.31 -9.56
CA TRP A 3 -0.62 -11.54 -9.91
C TRP A 3 0.90 -11.48 -9.72
N GLY A 4 1.49 -10.30 -9.53
CA GLY A 4 2.90 -10.15 -9.19
C GLY A 4 3.92 -10.51 -10.28
N SER A 5 3.51 -10.58 -11.55
CA SER A 5 4.25 -11.16 -12.68
C SER A 5 5.66 -10.61 -12.96
N ARG A 6 6.07 -9.49 -12.36
CA ARG A 6 7.37 -8.82 -12.63
C ARG A 6 8.54 -9.28 -11.76
N LEU A 7 8.33 -10.07 -10.70
CA LEU A 7 9.38 -10.48 -9.73
C LEU A 7 9.97 -11.89 -9.97
N GLY A 8 9.65 -12.55 -11.10
CA GLY A 8 10.20 -13.85 -11.43
C GLY A 8 9.93 -14.93 -10.36
N GLN A 9 10.87 -15.82 -10.14
CA GLN A 9 10.73 -17.00 -9.26
C GLN A 9 10.38 -16.68 -7.80
N LEU A 10 10.74 -15.50 -7.27
CA LEU A 10 10.41 -15.09 -5.89
C LEU A 10 8.90 -14.88 -5.68
N SER A 11 8.17 -14.51 -6.74
CA SER A 11 6.71 -14.33 -6.66
C SER A 11 5.91 -15.62 -6.85
N GLU A 12 6.57 -16.74 -7.19
CA GLU A 12 5.90 -18.03 -7.36
C GLU A 12 5.46 -18.64 -6.03
N SER A 13 6.15 -18.36 -4.93
CA SER A 13 5.84 -18.92 -3.60
C SER A 13 5.05 -17.97 -2.69
N VAL A 14 5.37 -16.67 -2.69
CA VAL A 14 4.74 -15.68 -1.81
C VAL A 14 4.23 -14.46 -2.57
N PRO A 15 3.11 -13.82 -2.14
CA PRO A 15 2.68 -12.55 -2.76
C PRO A 15 3.68 -11.44 -2.44
N LYS A 16 3.82 -10.45 -3.34
CA LYS A 16 4.79 -9.34 -3.21
C LYS A 16 4.82 -8.68 -1.83
N PRO A 17 3.67 -8.36 -1.19
CA PRO A 17 3.66 -7.78 0.14
C PRO A 17 4.30 -8.64 1.22
N MET A 18 4.44 -9.95 0.97
CA MET A 18 5.04 -10.91 1.90
C MET A 18 6.50 -11.22 1.60
N VAL A 19 7.10 -10.59 0.60
CA VAL A 19 8.55 -10.65 0.38
C VAL A 19 9.26 -10.03 1.59
N ALA A 20 10.24 -10.75 2.16
CA ALA A 20 10.92 -10.31 3.35
C ALA A 20 11.99 -9.24 3.07
N ILE A 21 12.02 -8.21 3.91
CA ILE A 21 13.14 -7.28 4.07
C ILE A 21 13.67 -7.49 5.48
N GLY A 22 14.86 -8.05 5.60
CA GLY A 22 15.36 -8.57 6.88
C GLY A 22 14.51 -9.76 7.34
N ASN A 23 13.94 -9.67 8.55
CA ASN A 23 13.12 -10.72 9.15
C ASN A 23 11.59 -10.44 9.10
N LYS A 24 11.18 -9.36 8.41
CA LYS A 24 9.77 -8.95 8.33
C LYS A 24 9.34 -8.76 6.88
N PRO A 25 8.07 -9.01 6.51
CA PRO A 25 7.58 -8.76 5.16
C PRO A 25 7.47 -7.27 4.85
N VAL A 26 7.53 -6.91 3.56
CA VAL A 26 7.32 -5.52 3.08
C VAL A 26 6.05 -4.92 3.67
N LEU A 27 4.97 -5.69 3.73
CA LEU A 27 3.69 -5.27 4.30
C LEU A 27 3.83 -4.79 5.75
N TRP A 28 4.60 -5.50 6.57
CA TRP A 28 4.87 -5.09 7.96
C TRP A 28 5.59 -3.74 8.01
N HIS A 29 6.60 -3.52 7.14
CA HIS A 29 7.34 -2.25 7.08
C HIS A 29 6.43 -1.08 6.68
N ILE A 30 5.53 -1.29 5.71
CA ILE A 30 4.53 -0.29 5.32
C ILE A 30 3.63 0.05 6.52
N MET A 31 3.09 -0.95 7.20
CA MET A 31 2.25 -0.74 8.38
C MET A 31 3.01 -0.03 9.51
N LYS A 32 4.31 -0.35 9.70
CA LYS A 32 5.16 0.31 10.70
C LYS A 32 5.38 1.79 10.38
N ILE A 33 5.50 2.17 9.09
CA ILE A 33 5.55 3.58 8.67
C ILE A 33 4.29 4.30 9.17
N TYR A 34 3.09 3.82 8.84
CA TYR A 34 1.85 4.44 9.29
C TYR A 34 1.71 4.45 10.82
N SER A 35 2.05 3.34 11.47
CA SER A 35 1.98 3.20 12.94
C SER A 35 2.89 4.19 13.67
N SER A 36 4.05 4.54 13.11
CA SER A 36 4.95 5.54 13.70
C SER A 36 4.35 6.95 13.75
N TYR A 37 3.29 7.19 12.97
CA TYR A 37 2.49 8.43 12.98
C TYR A 37 1.15 8.26 13.71
N GLY A 38 0.93 7.13 14.40
CA GLY A 38 -0.27 6.87 15.20
C GLY A 38 -1.43 6.22 14.46
N PHE A 39 -1.26 5.85 13.17
CA PHE A 39 -2.30 5.17 12.39
C PHE A 39 -2.14 3.65 12.53
N ASN A 40 -3.02 3.03 13.31
CA ASN A 40 -2.91 1.62 13.72
C ASN A 40 -4.11 0.75 13.27
N ASP A 41 -5.09 1.30 12.57
CA ASP A 41 -6.20 0.54 11.97
C ASP A 41 -5.91 0.29 10.48
N PHE A 42 -5.74 -0.96 10.12
CA PHE A 42 -5.31 -1.39 8.80
C PHE A 42 -6.33 -2.29 8.15
N ILE A 43 -6.71 -1.96 6.92
CA ILE A 43 -7.60 -2.77 6.09
C ILE A 43 -6.79 -3.27 4.90
N ILE A 44 -6.70 -4.58 4.73
CA ILE A 44 -5.88 -5.20 3.69
C ILE A 44 -6.80 -5.88 2.67
N ALA A 45 -6.83 -5.35 1.45
CA ALA A 45 -7.53 -5.93 0.32
C ALA A 45 -6.79 -7.18 -0.18
N LEU A 46 -7.33 -8.35 0.10
CA LEU A 46 -6.78 -9.64 -0.33
C LEU A 46 -7.22 -9.99 -1.75
N GLY A 47 -6.36 -10.72 -2.43
CA GLY A 47 -6.61 -11.32 -3.75
C GLY A 47 -5.80 -12.60 -3.87
N VAL A 48 -5.05 -12.75 -4.97
CA VAL A 48 -4.19 -13.92 -5.21
C VAL A 48 -3.26 -14.15 -4.02
N LYS A 49 -3.24 -15.39 -3.52
CA LYS A 49 -2.45 -15.81 -2.32
C LYS A 49 -2.79 -15.03 -1.04
N GLY A 50 -4.04 -14.58 -0.91
CA GLY A 50 -4.50 -13.90 0.30
C GLY A 50 -4.40 -14.75 1.56
N GLU A 51 -4.47 -16.08 1.42
CA GLU A 51 -4.28 -17.06 2.49
C GLU A 51 -2.92 -16.93 3.19
N VAL A 52 -1.86 -16.61 2.45
CA VAL A 52 -0.51 -16.40 3.03
C VAL A 52 -0.49 -15.20 3.97
N ILE A 53 -1.22 -14.12 3.61
CA ILE A 53 -1.34 -12.94 4.45
C ILE A 53 -2.22 -13.23 5.67
N LYS A 54 -3.34 -13.96 5.47
CA LYS A 54 -4.20 -14.40 6.58
C LYS A 54 -3.43 -15.25 7.59
N GLU A 55 -2.67 -16.22 7.11
CA GLU A 55 -1.85 -17.09 7.97
C GLU A 55 -0.77 -16.30 8.73
N TYR A 56 -0.15 -15.30 8.09
CA TYR A 56 0.85 -14.45 8.75
C TYR A 56 0.25 -13.71 9.95
N PHE A 57 -0.89 -13.04 9.79
CA PHE A 57 -1.53 -12.28 10.86
C PHE A 57 -2.23 -13.19 11.89
N TYR A 58 -2.81 -14.31 11.45
CA TYR A 58 -3.40 -15.29 12.37
C TYR A 58 -2.38 -15.85 13.37
N ASN A 59 -1.15 -16.09 12.89
CA ASN A 59 -0.05 -16.58 13.73
C ASN A 59 0.86 -15.46 14.26
N PHE A 60 0.44 -14.18 14.17
CA PHE A 60 1.32 -13.04 14.47
C PHE A 60 1.83 -13.08 15.91
N GLU A 61 0.94 -13.31 16.87
CA GLU A 61 1.28 -13.39 18.30
C GLU A 61 2.29 -14.50 18.59
N SER A 62 2.05 -15.70 18.09
CA SER A 62 2.94 -16.86 18.33
C SER A 62 4.30 -16.74 17.64
N ARG A 63 4.40 -15.94 16.57
CA ARG A 63 5.66 -15.69 15.83
C ARG A 63 6.51 -14.58 16.44
N ASN A 64 5.91 -13.69 17.23
CA ASN A 64 6.57 -12.49 17.74
C ASN A 64 6.72 -12.46 19.28
N ASN A 65 6.18 -13.48 19.98
CA ASN A 65 6.23 -13.57 21.43
C ASN A 65 6.69 -14.96 21.89
N ASP A 66 7.33 -15.00 23.06
CA ASP A 66 7.44 -16.23 23.83
C ASP A 66 6.08 -16.61 24.40
N PHE A 67 5.74 -17.88 24.41
CA PHE A 67 4.49 -18.36 24.97
C PHE A 67 4.63 -19.72 25.64
N SER A 68 3.71 -19.99 26.56
CA SER A 68 3.50 -21.30 27.17
C SER A 68 2.18 -21.87 26.67
N ILE A 69 2.17 -23.15 26.34
CA ILE A 69 0.94 -23.87 25.96
C ILE A 69 0.71 -25.03 26.93
N ASP A 70 -0.48 -25.10 27.50
CA ASP A 70 -0.95 -26.29 28.24
C ASP A 70 -1.61 -27.25 27.22
N LEU A 71 -0.93 -28.32 26.90
CA LEU A 71 -1.40 -29.29 25.90
C LEU A 71 -2.66 -30.05 26.36
N SER A 72 -2.95 -30.08 27.66
CA SER A 72 -4.16 -30.75 28.20
C SER A 72 -5.42 -29.91 27.96
N SER A 73 -5.31 -28.59 28.07
CA SER A 73 -6.44 -27.65 27.90
C SER A 73 -6.41 -26.88 26.58
N GLY A 74 -5.29 -26.88 25.85
CA GLY A 74 -5.07 -26.05 24.67
C GLY A 74 -4.87 -24.56 24.99
N LYS A 75 -4.76 -24.17 26.27
CA LYS A 75 -4.62 -22.79 26.68
C LYS A 75 -3.23 -22.26 26.36
N ILE A 76 -3.18 -21.10 25.68
CA ILE A 76 -1.95 -20.38 25.33
C ILE A 76 -1.85 -19.11 26.19
N ILE A 77 -0.66 -18.84 26.72
CA ILE A 77 -0.32 -17.63 27.48
C ILE A 77 0.93 -17.02 26.84
N TYR A 78 0.78 -15.84 26.24
CA TYR A 78 1.89 -15.06 25.71
C TYR A 78 2.62 -14.31 26.83
N GLN A 79 3.96 -14.32 26.82
CA GLN A 79 4.79 -13.82 27.92
C GLN A 79 5.09 -12.32 27.82
N ASN A 80 5.20 -11.82 26.58
CA ASN A 80 5.63 -10.45 26.31
C ASN A 80 4.58 -9.70 25.49
N LYS A 81 4.65 -8.37 25.51
CA LYS A 81 3.97 -7.51 24.55
C LYS A 81 4.97 -7.09 23.48
N HIS A 82 4.54 -7.01 22.24
CA HIS A 82 5.31 -6.46 21.12
C HIS A 82 4.80 -5.06 20.75
N ASP A 83 5.60 -4.31 19.98
CA ASP A 83 5.30 -2.93 19.58
C ASP A 83 4.01 -2.80 18.75
N GLU A 84 3.62 -3.88 18.05
CA GLU A 84 2.44 -3.94 17.19
C GLU A 84 1.15 -4.31 17.94
N SER A 85 1.18 -4.43 19.26
CA SER A 85 0.00 -4.79 20.07
C SER A 85 -1.18 -3.81 19.96
N SER A 86 -0.93 -2.60 19.45
CA SER A 86 -1.96 -1.60 19.15
C SER A 86 -2.55 -1.71 17.73
N TRP A 87 -2.02 -2.59 16.89
CA TRP A 87 -2.52 -2.73 15.53
C TRP A 87 -3.85 -3.46 15.48
N LYS A 88 -4.82 -2.89 14.78
CA LYS A 88 -6.03 -3.57 14.35
C LYS A 88 -5.91 -3.87 12.86
N VAL A 89 -6.03 -5.14 12.49
CA VAL A 89 -5.84 -5.59 11.11
C VAL A 89 -7.09 -6.29 10.63
N THR A 90 -7.70 -5.73 9.60
CA THR A 90 -8.88 -6.29 8.93
C THR A 90 -8.47 -6.84 7.57
N LEU A 91 -8.70 -8.12 7.35
CA LEU A 91 -8.32 -8.86 6.14
C LEU A 91 -9.56 -9.17 5.32
N VAL A 92 -9.73 -8.48 4.19
CA VAL A 92 -10.94 -8.59 3.37
C VAL A 92 -10.62 -9.25 2.03
N ASP A 93 -11.32 -10.32 1.70
CA ASP A 93 -11.24 -10.91 0.37
C ASP A 93 -11.98 -10.01 -0.63
N THR A 94 -11.24 -9.49 -1.59
CA THR A 94 -11.75 -8.59 -2.61
C THR A 94 -11.75 -9.20 -4.01
N GLY A 95 -11.63 -10.52 -4.11
CA GLY A 95 -11.66 -11.28 -5.37
C GLY A 95 -10.27 -11.49 -5.99
N LEU A 96 -10.14 -12.56 -6.78
CA LEU A 96 -8.86 -12.96 -7.38
C LEU A 96 -8.44 -12.04 -8.53
N ASN A 97 -9.36 -11.72 -9.43
CA ASN A 97 -9.08 -11.00 -10.68
C ASN A 97 -9.39 -9.50 -10.61
N THR A 98 -9.97 -9.04 -9.50
CA THR A 98 -10.41 -7.66 -9.33
C THR A 98 -9.24 -6.68 -9.45
N LEU A 99 -9.39 -5.65 -10.27
CA LEU A 99 -8.46 -4.54 -10.38
C LEU A 99 -8.53 -3.62 -9.14
N LYS A 100 -7.64 -2.65 -9.06
CA LYS A 100 -7.44 -1.84 -7.84
C LYS A 100 -8.67 -1.03 -7.44
N GLY A 101 -9.36 -0.42 -8.40
CA GLY A 101 -10.59 0.35 -8.16
C GLY A 101 -11.69 -0.50 -7.55
N GLY A 102 -11.97 -1.66 -8.15
CA GLY A 102 -12.97 -2.58 -7.62
C GLY A 102 -12.63 -3.08 -6.21
N ARG A 103 -11.33 -3.31 -5.90
CA ARG A 103 -10.92 -3.67 -4.54
C ARG A 103 -11.20 -2.57 -3.52
N ILE A 104 -10.88 -1.31 -3.86
CA ILE A 104 -11.13 -0.16 -2.99
C ILE A 104 -12.63 -0.02 -2.75
N LYS A 105 -13.46 -0.11 -3.79
CA LYS A 105 -14.91 -0.01 -3.66
C LYS A 105 -15.51 -1.12 -2.78
N ARG A 106 -15.00 -2.36 -2.90
CA ARG A 106 -15.43 -3.49 -2.06
C ARG A 106 -15.07 -3.34 -0.58
N LEU A 107 -14.17 -2.41 -0.24
CA LEU A 107 -13.83 -2.07 1.14
C LEU A 107 -14.70 -0.97 1.74
N GLU A 108 -15.64 -0.36 1.00
CA GLU A 108 -16.45 0.80 1.43
C GLU A 108 -17.02 0.68 2.85
N ASN A 109 -17.57 -0.48 3.22
CA ASN A 109 -18.14 -0.72 4.55
C ASN A 109 -17.09 -0.83 5.68
N TYR A 110 -15.82 -0.80 5.39
CA TYR A 110 -14.72 -0.87 6.35
C TYR A 110 -13.98 0.46 6.48
N LEU A 111 -14.26 1.42 5.60
CA LEU A 111 -13.60 2.72 5.55
C LEU A 111 -14.30 3.72 6.50
N ASP A 112 -13.52 4.71 6.93
CA ASP A 112 -14.06 5.84 7.69
C ASP A 112 -14.91 6.77 6.80
N ASP A 113 -15.92 7.40 7.40
CA ASP A 113 -16.89 8.24 6.68
C ASP A 113 -16.31 9.54 6.11
N GLU A 114 -15.11 9.96 6.51
CA GLU A 114 -14.52 11.20 6.07
C GLU A 114 -13.24 11.00 5.25
N ILE A 115 -12.13 10.68 5.91
CA ILE A 115 -10.79 10.65 5.32
C ILE A 115 -10.16 9.29 5.53
N ASN A 116 -9.65 8.73 4.45
CA ASN A 116 -8.94 7.46 4.45
C ASN A 116 -7.57 7.59 3.79
N MET A 117 -6.69 6.66 4.08
CA MET A 117 -5.36 6.56 3.47
C MET A 117 -5.23 5.26 2.70
N ILE A 118 -4.56 5.31 1.56
CA ILE A 118 -4.30 4.13 0.74
C ILE A 118 -2.84 4.10 0.30
N THR A 119 -2.29 2.90 0.24
CA THR A 119 -0.98 2.66 -0.37
C THR A 119 -0.93 1.30 -1.08
N TYR A 120 0.03 1.14 -1.97
CA TYR A 120 0.33 -0.16 -2.55
C TYR A 120 1.06 -1.05 -1.54
N GLY A 121 0.85 -2.36 -1.62
CA GLY A 121 1.40 -3.32 -0.66
C GLY A 121 2.84 -3.78 -0.96
N ASP A 122 3.55 -3.14 -1.89
CA ASP A 122 4.86 -3.59 -2.38
C ASP A 122 5.91 -2.46 -2.48
N GLY A 123 5.66 -1.31 -1.86
CA GLY A 123 6.58 -0.18 -1.83
C GLY A 123 6.70 0.45 -0.44
N VAL A 124 7.93 0.74 -0.04
CA VAL A 124 8.25 1.52 1.17
C VAL A 124 8.86 2.85 0.76
N ALA A 125 8.62 3.89 1.55
CA ALA A 125 9.19 5.22 1.32
C ALA A 125 9.48 5.91 2.66
N ASP A 126 10.43 6.82 2.65
CA ASP A 126 10.66 7.78 3.72
C ASP A 126 9.71 8.98 3.52
N ILE A 127 8.51 8.87 4.08
CA ILE A 127 7.43 9.85 3.91
C ILE A 127 6.85 10.27 5.26
N ASN A 128 6.62 11.57 5.41
CA ASN A 128 5.91 12.11 6.56
C ASN A 128 4.38 12.03 6.34
N ILE A 129 3.77 10.97 6.85
CA ILE A 129 2.32 10.72 6.72
C ILE A 129 1.48 11.86 7.33
N SER A 130 1.92 12.44 8.45
CA SER A 130 1.20 13.56 9.08
C SER A 130 1.17 14.80 8.19
N GLU A 131 2.26 15.11 7.49
CA GLU A 131 2.30 16.26 6.56
C GLU A 131 1.44 15.99 5.31
N VAL A 132 1.40 14.76 4.78
CA VAL A 132 0.51 14.40 3.67
C VAL A 132 -0.95 14.60 4.08
N LEU A 133 -1.34 14.12 5.27
CA LEU A 133 -2.69 14.32 5.80
C LEU A 133 -3.03 15.79 6.02
N LYS A 134 -2.11 16.56 6.60
CA LYS A 134 -2.27 18.01 6.81
C LYS A 134 -2.44 18.74 5.49
N PHE A 135 -1.63 18.42 4.49
CA PHE A 135 -1.74 18.97 3.15
C PHE A 135 -3.10 18.64 2.52
N HIS A 136 -3.54 17.37 2.59
CA HIS A 136 -4.85 16.95 2.11
C HIS A 136 -5.98 17.79 2.73
N LYS A 137 -5.98 17.94 4.05
CA LYS A 137 -6.99 18.74 4.77
C LYS A 137 -6.97 20.23 4.38
N SER A 138 -5.83 20.76 3.94
CA SER A 138 -5.68 22.19 3.61
C SER A 138 -6.30 22.61 2.30
N HIS A 139 -6.41 21.71 1.30
CA HIS A 139 -6.88 22.05 -0.04
C HIS A 139 -8.30 21.56 -0.34
N GLY A 140 -8.86 20.64 0.47
CA GLY A 140 -10.24 20.16 0.34
C GLY A 140 -10.58 19.40 -0.94
N LYS A 141 -9.56 18.90 -1.69
CA LYS A 141 -9.75 18.09 -2.90
C LYS A 141 -10.07 16.64 -2.54
N THR A 142 -10.63 15.90 -3.48
CA THR A 142 -11.05 14.50 -3.30
C THR A 142 -9.90 13.58 -2.91
N ILE A 143 -8.71 13.77 -3.49
CA ILE A 143 -7.54 12.93 -3.24
C ILE A 143 -6.24 13.74 -3.25
N THR A 144 -5.29 13.32 -2.44
CA THR A 144 -3.88 13.73 -2.48
C THR A 144 -3.03 12.54 -2.85
N VAL A 145 -2.18 12.68 -3.85
CA VAL A 145 -1.24 11.64 -4.30
C VAL A 145 0.19 12.10 -4.03
N THR A 146 1.01 11.25 -3.45
CA THR A 146 2.44 11.52 -3.30
C THR A 146 3.16 11.32 -4.62
N GLY A 147 3.76 12.38 -5.15
CA GLY A 147 4.65 12.32 -6.30
C GLY A 147 6.09 12.09 -5.87
N VAL A 148 6.80 11.22 -6.57
CA VAL A 148 8.22 10.95 -6.34
C VAL A 148 9.01 11.02 -7.65
N HIS A 149 10.26 11.48 -7.57
CA HIS A 149 11.18 11.42 -8.70
C HIS A 149 11.82 10.03 -8.75
N PRO A 150 11.57 9.23 -9.80
CA PRO A 150 12.21 7.93 -9.91
C PRO A 150 13.71 8.08 -10.21
N PRO A 151 14.56 7.11 -9.82
CA PRO A 151 15.95 7.09 -10.28
C PRO A 151 15.99 6.94 -11.80
N ALA A 152 16.81 7.76 -12.46
CA ALA A 152 16.98 7.68 -13.90
C ALA A 152 17.69 6.38 -14.28
N ARG A 153 17.12 5.62 -15.20
CA ARG A 153 17.72 4.37 -15.73
C ARG A 153 18.60 4.59 -16.94
N PHE A 154 18.42 5.73 -17.61
CA PHE A 154 19.08 6.10 -18.87
C PHE A 154 19.61 7.53 -18.77
N GLY A 155 20.46 7.92 -19.71
CA GLY A 155 20.79 9.33 -19.89
C GLY A 155 19.53 10.15 -20.23
N GLU A 156 19.37 11.30 -19.60
CA GLU A 156 18.29 12.24 -19.88
C GLU A 156 18.80 13.37 -20.76
N LEU A 157 17.97 13.78 -21.69
CA LEU A 157 18.27 14.89 -22.60
C LEU A 157 17.11 15.87 -22.64
N ILE A 158 17.44 17.14 -22.73
CA ILE A 158 16.45 18.21 -22.99
C ILE A 158 16.65 18.66 -24.44
N GLU A 159 15.59 18.54 -25.23
CA GLU A 159 15.58 18.96 -26.63
C GLU A 159 14.79 20.26 -26.76
N LYS A 160 15.30 21.16 -27.60
CA LYS A 160 14.59 22.36 -28.03
C LYS A 160 14.84 22.59 -29.53
N GLU A 161 13.77 22.68 -30.31
CA GLU A 161 13.79 22.95 -31.74
C GLU A 161 14.68 21.97 -32.54
N GLY A 162 14.68 20.69 -32.20
CA GLY A 162 15.48 19.65 -32.84
C GLY A 162 16.95 19.56 -32.32
N CYS A 163 17.36 20.44 -31.40
CA CYS A 163 18.70 20.45 -30.82
C CYS A 163 18.68 19.96 -29.38
N VAL A 164 19.64 19.09 -29.02
CA VAL A 164 19.90 18.71 -27.63
C VAL A 164 20.59 19.89 -26.93
N ILE A 165 19.92 20.48 -25.95
CA ILE A 165 20.43 21.63 -25.18
C ILE A 165 21.01 21.23 -23.81
N SER A 166 20.67 20.03 -23.35
CA SER A 166 21.25 19.44 -22.14
C SER A 166 21.28 17.92 -22.24
N PHE A 167 22.33 17.31 -21.74
CA PHE A 167 22.44 15.86 -21.59
C PHE A 167 23.07 15.55 -20.24
N GLU A 168 22.45 14.62 -19.49
CA GLU A 168 22.98 14.13 -18.22
C GLU A 168 22.91 12.61 -18.20
N GLU A 169 24.07 11.96 -18.07
CA GLU A 169 24.16 10.49 -18.04
C GLU A 169 23.70 9.97 -16.67
N LYS A 170 22.58 9.24 -16.66
CA LYS A 170 21.99 8.60 -15.47
C LYS A 170 21.94 9.55 -14.26
N PRO A 171 21.22 10.67 -14.37
CA PRO A 171 21.04 11.56 -13.23
C PRO A 171 20.49 10.78 -12.03
N GLN A 172 20.76 11.24 -10.82
CA GLN A 172 20.27 10.55 -9.61
C GLN A 172 18.76 10.40 -9.60
N THR A 173 18.04 11.36 -10.16
CA THR A 173 16.58 11.34 -10.29
C THR A 173 16.16 11.88 -11.65
N SER A 174 15.10 11.30 -12.23
CA SER A 174 14.42 11.85 -13.41
C SER A 174 13.68 13.15 -13.11
N VAL A 175 13.55 14.03 -14.08
CA VAL A 175 12.83 15.32 -13.96
C VAL A 175 11.33 15.10 -13.72
N GLY A 176 10.74 14.02 -14.24
CA GLY A 176 9.32 13.70 -14.10
C GLY A 176 8.94 13.15 -12.72
N LEU A 177 7.70 13.42 -12.29
CA LEU A 177 7.11 12.79 -11.12
C LEU A 177 6.34 11.53 -11.52
N ILE A 178 6.43 10.51 -10.69
CA ILE A 178 5.59 9.31 -10.81
C ILE A 178 4.76 9.14 -9.53
N ASN A 179 3.70 8.34 -9.61
CA ASN A 179 2.87 7.99 -8.46
C ASN A 179 3.68 7.17 -7.44
N GLY A 180 3.92 7.76 -6.28
CA GLY A 180 4.66 7.15 -5.16
C GLY A 180 3.83 6.25 -4.26
N GLY A 181 2.52 6.15 -4.48
CA GLY A 181 1.64 5.15 -3.86
C GLY A 181 1.06 5.51 -2.50
N PHE A 182 1.61 6.49 -1.77
CA PHE A 182 1.03 6.97 -0.51
C PHE A 182 0.02 8.07 -0.81
N MET A 183 -1.25 7.84 -0.48
CA MET A 183 -2.35 8.73 -0.85
C MET A 183 -3.29 8.94 0.33
N VAL A 184 -3.96 10.09 0.35
CA VAL A 184 -5.05 10.43 1.29
C VAL A 184 -6.26 10.81 0.47
N PHE A 185 -7.43 10.32 0.82
CA PHE A 185 -8.65 10.61 0.07
C PHE A 185 -9.86 10.81 0.96
N ASN A 186 -10.82 11.61 0.49
CA ASN A 186 -12.14 11.74 1.06
C ASN A 186 -13.07 10.63 0.55
N GLN A 187 -14.08 10.27 1.31
CA GLN A 187 -15.00 9.17 0.97
C GLN A 187 -15.68 9.35 -0.39
N ASN A 188 -15.89 10.58 -0.87
CA ASN A 188 -16.46 10.85 -2.19
C ASN A 188 -15.62 10.30 -3.37
N LEU A 189 -14.35 9.92 -3.16
CA LEU A 189 -13.58 9.15 -4.14
C LEU A 189 -14.31 7.89 -4.59
N LEU A 190 -15.06 7.26 -3.69
CA LEU A 190 -15.77 6.02 -3.97
C LEU A 190 -16.91 6.17 -5.00
N GLU A 191 -17.37 7.38 -5.27
CA GLU A 191 -18.35 7.67 -6.33
C GLU A 191 -17.80 7.44 -7.73
N PHE A 192 -16.47 7.50 -7.89
CA PHE A 192 -15.77 7.23 -9.15
C PHE A 192 -15.45 5.75 -9.37
N LEU A 193 -15.77 4.87 -8.41
CA LEU A 193 -15.41 3.46 -8.40
C LEU A 193 -16.64 2.57 -8.37
N THR A 194 -16.54 1.40 -9.01
CA THR A 194 -17.55 0.34 -8.98
C THR A 194 -17.00 -0.93 -8.33
N VAL A 195 -17.88 -1.87 -7.97
CA VAL A 195 -17.50 -3.18 -7.42
C VAL A 195 -17.01 -4.18 -8.48
N ASP A 196 -17.04 -3.79 -9.75
CA ASP A 196 -16.72 -4.65 -10.87
C ASP A 196 -15.24 -5.06 -10.87
N GLU A 197 -14.95 -6.23 -11.44
CA GLU A 197 -13.58 -6.75 -11.46
C GLU A 197 -12.63 -5.92 -12.33
N ASP A 198 -13.12 -5.30 -13.38
CA ASP A 198 -12.39 -4.49 -14.35
C ASP A 198 -12.28 -3.00 -13.96
N CYS A 199 -12.89 -2.57 -12.84
CA CYS A 199 -12.73 -1.21 -12.35
C CYS A 199 -11.28 -0.93 -11.96
N ASP A 200 -10.59 -0.08 -12.72
CA ASP A 200 -9.19 0.30 -12.47
C ASP A 200 -9.11 1.64 -11.73
N PHE A 201 -8.28 1.70 -10.70
CA PHE A 201 -8.16 2.89 -9.85
C PHE A 201 -7.53 4.08 -10.59
N GLU A 202 -6.56 3.82 -11.44
CA GLU A 202 -5.84 4.85 -12.16
C GLU A 202 -6.70 5.46 -13.26
N SER A 203 -7.27 4.64 -14.16
CA SER A 203 -8.06 5.15 -15.29
C SER A 203 -9.48 5.58 -14.89
N ASP A 204 -10.12 4.86 -13.95
CA ASP A 204 -11.51 5.14 -13.60
C ASP A 204 -11.69 6.23 -12.53
N ALA A 205 -10.69 6.44 -11.68
CA ALA A 205 -10.75 7.50 -10.68
C ALA A 205 -9.71 8.59 -10.89
N LEU A 206 -8.40 8.28 -10.90
CA LEU A 206 -7.36 9.32 -10.91
C LEU A 206 -7.38 10.14 -12.19
N GLU A 207 -7.48 9.51 -13.39
CA GLU A 207 -7.53 10.24 -14.65
C GLU A 207 -8.80 11.10 -14.77
N LYS A 208 -9.95 10.61 -14.31
CA LYS A 208 -11.20 11.40 -14.35
C LYS A 208 -11.10 12.63 -13.45
N LEU A 209 -10.55 12.47 -12.23
CA LEU A 209 -10.37 13.57 -11.28
C LEU A 209 -9.36 14.64 -11.73
N THR A 210 -8.45 14.34 -12.66
CA THR A 210 -7.54 15.35 -13.21
C THR A 210 -8.20 16.24 -14.26
N ASN A 211 -9.38 15.85 -14.76
CA ASN A 211 -10.15 16.61 -15.77
C ASN A 211 -11.27 17.47 -15.16
N GLU A 212 -11.46 17.43 -13.84
CA GLU A 212 -12.35 18.28 -13.04
C GLU A 212 -11.58 19.42 -12.33
#